data_c890054330d4ef1ffdeeb651d792e825
#
_entry.id   c890054330d4ef1ffdeeb651d792e825
#
_cell.length_a   1.000
_cell.length_b   1.000
_cell.length_c   1.000
_cell.angle_alpha   90.00
_cell.angle_beta   90.00
_cell.angle_gamma   90.00
#
_symmetry.space_group_name_H-M   'P 1'
#
loop_
_entity.id
_entity.type
_entity.pdbx_description
1 polymer ?
#
loop_
_entity_poly.entity_id
_entity_poly.type
_entity_poly.pdbx_seq_one_letter_code
_entity_poly.pdbx_strand_id
1 'polypeptide(L)'
;STVEFISPDLLVTGDECFLADSVSVGASYVRNGYIEIAKTYIGNRTFVGNSAVMSPGTKLGDDVLVGVLSKMKEENLPAKDGTNWFGSPAVFLPRRDVNHDFSSERTYKPSKKLFCYRYFIEFFRVILPSTFFIFMAGIITDITSYMQIERDFSELILWFPLLYIGVSIIGIFITALLKWVIVGKYVPQNKPLWSGFVWRSELVTGLYENFLVLFCLNILTGT
;
A
#
# COMPACT_ATOMS: atom_id res chain seq x y z
N SER A 1 0.12 0.91 -1.82
CA SER A 1 1.47 0.36 -2.12
C SER A 1 2.43 1.49 -2.39
N THR A 2 3.58 1.44 -1.76
CA THR A 2 4.66 2.42 -1.87
C THR A 2 5.82 1.80 -2.64
N VAL A 3 5.66 1.64 -3.95
CA VAL A 3 6.76 1.21 -4.83
C VAL A 3 7.59 2.44 -5.19
N GLU A 4 8.90 2.41 -4.94
CA GLU A 4 9.80 3.50 -5.28
C GLU A 4 10.38 3.30 -6.68
N PHE A 5 9.91 4.08 -7.64
CA PHE A 5 10.49 4.18 -8.97
C PHE A 5 11.41 5.40 -9.04
N ILE A 6 12.70 5.20 -8.87
CA ILE A 6 13.67 6.31 -8.83
C ILE A 6 14.01 6.80 -10.24
N SER A 7 14.06 5.89 -11.22
CA SER A 7 14.39 6.21 -12.61
C SER A 7 13.41 5.52 -13.56
N PRO A 8 12.16 6.00 -13.69
CA PRO A 8 11.14 5.35 -14.51
C PRO A 8 11.52 5.23 -15.99
N ASP A 9 12.31 6.16 -16.53
CA ASP A 9 12.80 6.12 -17.91
C ASP A 9 13.74 4.93 -18.21
N LEU A 10 14.31 4.33 -17.15
CA LEU A 10 15.20 3.20 -17.25
C LEU A 10 14.53 1.87 -16.84
N LEU A 11 13.22 1.88 -16.63
CA LEU A 11 12.46 0.72 -16.25
C LEU A 11 11.63 0.19 -17.42
N VAL A 12 11.78 -1.10 -17.70
CA VAL A 12 10.94 -1.84 -18.67
C VAL A 12 10.27 -2.97 -17.92
N THR A 13 8.94 -2.93 -17.83
CA THR A 13 8.13 -3.98 -17.19
C THR A 13 7.25 -4.67 -18.22
N GLY A 14 7.14 -5.98 -18.10
CA GLY A 14 6.15 -6.78 -18.81
C GLY A 14 4.75 -6.66 -18.20
N ASP A 15 3.82 -7.41 -18.77
CA ASP A 15 2.43 -7.45 -18.34
C ASP A 15 2.21 -8.38 -17.13
N GLU A 16 1.11 -8.13 -16.40
CA GLU A 16 0.64 -8.96 -15.28
C GLU A 16 1.65 -9.09 -14.12
N CYS A 17 2.60 -8.14 -14.00
CA CYS A 17 3.57 -8.08 -12.93
C CYS A 17 2.96 -7.61 -11.62
N PHE A 18 3.47 -8.13 -10.50
CA PHE A 18 3.13 -7.66 -9.17
C PHE A 18 4.36 -7.18 -8.42
N LEU A 19 4.40 -5.89 -8.13
CA LEU A 19 5.42 -5.27 -7.30
C LEU A 19 4.78 -4.94 -5.95
N ALA A 20 5.29 -5.57 -4.89
CA ALA A 20 4.73 -5.41 -3.55
C ALA A 20 5.19 -4.11 -2.87
N ASP A 21 4.73 -3.85 -1.66
CA ASP A 21 5.02 -2.61 -0.95
C ASP A 21 6.51 -2.45 -0.63
N SER A 22 6.98 -1.19 -0.70
CA SER A 22 8.36 -0.81 -0.41
C SER A 22 9.41 -1.51 -1.30
N VAL A 23 9.02 -1.97 -2.48
CA VAL A 23 9.97 -2.46 -3.48
C VAL A 23 10.73 -1.28 -4.06
N SER A 24 12.06 -1.36 -4.07
CA SER A 24 12.92 -0.39 -4.74
C SER A 24 13.38 -0.93 -6.09
N VAL A 25 13.03 -0.22 -7.17
CA VAL A 25 13.31 -0.66 -8.54
C VAL A 25 14.25 0.30 -9.25
N GLY A 26 15.42 -0.22 -9.66
CA GLY A 26 16.39 0.52 -10.45
C GLY A 26 17.01 1.72 -9.73
N ALA A 27 17.00 1.71 -8.39
CA ALA A 27 17.66 2.76 -7.62
C ALA A 27 19.12 2.87 -8.00
N SER A 28 19.60 4.09 -8.28
CA SER A 28 21.00 4.35 -8.58
C SER A 28 21.89 3.88 -7.41
N TYR A 29 23.01 3.28 -7.75
CA TYR A 29 23.96 2.79 -6.78
C TYR A 29 25.19 3.70 -6.74
N VAL A 30 25.50 4.23 -5.56
CA VAL A 30 26.67 5.09 -5.36
C VAL A 30 27.78 4.27 -4.74
N ARG A 31 28.92 4.17 -5.44
CA ARG A 31 30.08 3.40 -4.99
C ARG A 31 31.38 4.05 -5.47
N ASN A 32 32.38 4.11 -4.61
CA ASN A 32 33.75 4.55 -4.93
C ASN A 32 33.81 5.91 -5.68
N GLY A 33 32.89 6.84 -5.36
CA GLY A 33 32.86 8.18 -5.98
C GLY A 33 32.17 8.25 -7.35
N TYR A 34 31.54 7.19 -7.83
CA TYR A 34 30.71 7.19 -9.04
C TYR A 34 29.29 6.72 -8.75
N ILE A 35 28.37 7.09 -9.62
CA ILE A 35 26.98 6.66 -9.61
C ILE A 35 26.76 5.66 -10.74
N GLU A 36 26.16 4.54 -10.43
CA GLU A 36 25.76 3.52 -11.40
C GLU A 36 24.27 3.66 -11.71
N ILE A 37 23.95 3.79 -12.98
CA ILE A 37 22.59 3.90 -13.51
C ILE A 37 22.49 2.96 -14.72
N ALA A 38 21.54 2.04 -14.70
CA ALA A 38 21.34 1.09 -15.80
C ALA A 38 19.88 0.70 -15.98
N LYS A 39 19.51 0.26 -17.19
CA LYS A 39 18.15 -0.20 -17.50
C LYS A 39 17.83 -1.47 -16.72
N THR A 40 16.69 -1.46 -16.04
CA THR A 40 16.14 -2.60 -15.30
C THR A 40 14.98 -3.20 -16.12
N TYR A 41 14.98 -4.53 -16.26
CA TYR A 41 13.97 -5.26 -17.02
C TYR A 41 13.27 -6.26 -16.11
N ILE A 42 11.94 -6.24 -16.12
CA ILE A 42 11.07 -7.16 -15.38
C ILE A 42 10.16 -7.83 -16.41
N GLY A 43 10.29 -9.14 -16.57
CA GLY A 43 9.48 -9.93 -17.51
C GLY A 43 8.03 -10.07 -17.07
N ASN A 44 7.20 -10.66 -17.94
CA ASN A 44 5.77 -10.83 -17.70
C ASN A 44 5.48 -11.73 -16.49
N ARG A 45 4.36 -11.50 -15.79
CA ARG A 45 3.90 -12.28 -14.63
C ARG A 45 4.93 -12.46 -13.52
N THR A 46 5.88 -11.54 -13.44
CA THR A 46 6.92 -11.54 -12.41
C THR A 46 6.39 -10.97 -11.12
N PHE A 47 6.66 -11.65 -10.02
CA PHE A 47 6.33 -11.22 -8.66
C PHE A 47 7.58 -10.74 -7.93
N VAL A 48 7.53 -9.53 -7.39
CA VAL A 48 8.59 -8.97 -6.54
C VAL A 48 8.01 -8.66 -5.17
N GLY A 49 8.51 -9.36 -4.16
CA GLY A 49 8.01 -9.30 -2.78
C GLY A 49 8.37 -8.02 -2.04
N ASN A 50 7.70 -7.77 -0.93
CA ASN A 50 7.86 -6.56 -0.12
C ASN A 50 9.32 -6.28 0.23
N SER A 51 9.69 -5.01 0.12
CA SER A 51 11.05 -4.51 0.45
C SER A 51 12.19 -5.22 -0.29
N ALA A 52 11.90 -5.84 -1.44
CA ALA A 52 12.93 -6.37 -2.32
C ALA A 52 13.63 -5.22 -3.06
N VAL A 53 14.92 -5.40 -3.34
CA VAL A 53 15.75 -4.40 -4.00
C VAL A 53 16.21 -4.91 -5.36
N MET A 54 15.76 -4.23 -6.42
CA MET A 54 16.20 -4.44 -7.79
C MET A 54 17.28 -3.42 -8.11
N SER A 55 18.55 -3.87 -8.10
CA SER A 55 19.69 -3.01 -8.44
C SER A 55 19.64 -2.53 -9.88
N PRO A 56 20.32 -1.43 -10.25
CA PRO A 56 20.46 -1.01 -11.64
C PRO A 56 20.96 -2.17 -12.51
N GLY A 57 20.42 -2.31 -13.71
CA GLY A 57 20.82 -3.38 -14.64
C GLY A 57 20.22 -4.76 -14.35
N THR A 58 19.41 -4.90 -13.31
CA THR A 58 18.67 -6.15 -13.03
C THR A 58 17.83 -6.56 -14.24
N LYS A 59 17.93 -7.82 -14.65
CA LYS A 59 17.11 -8.40 -15.72
C LYS A 59 16.44 -9.67 -15.20
N LEU A 60 15.12 -9.61 -15.06
CA LEU A 60 14.28 -10.74 -14.67
C LEU A 60 13.53 -11.24 -15.91
N GLY A 61 13.51 -12.55 -16.11
CA GLY A 61 12.71 -13.20 -17.15
C GLY A 61 11.21 -13.21 -16.82
N ASP A 62 10.45 -13.96 -17.59
CA ASP A 62 9.03 -14.16 -17.38
C ASP A 62 8.76 -15.12 -16.22
N ASP A 63 7.66 -14.91 -15.51
CA ASP A 63 7.20 -15.77 -14.41
C ASP A 63 8.25 -15.96 -13.28
N VAL A 64 9.09 -14.96 -13.04
CA VAL A 64 10.10 -14.97 -11.96
C VAL A 64 9.45 -14.54 -10.66
N LEU A 65 9.82 -15.22 -9.57
CA LEU A 65 9.45 -14.81 -8.21
C LEU A 65 10.70 -14.35 -7.46
N VAL A 66 10.67 -13.11 -7.00
CA VAL A 66 11.65 -12.57 -6.05
C VAL A 66 10.94 -12.41 -4.70
N GLY A 67 11.43 -13.10 -3.68
CA GLY A 67 10.82 -13.11 -2.36
C GLY A 67 10.97 -11.78 -1.60
N VAL A 68 10.35 -11.70 -0.44
CA VAL A 68 10.42 -10.51 0.43
C VAL A 68 11.86 -10.26 0.88
N LEU A 69 12.24 -8.98 1.10
CA LEU A 69 13.56 -8.57 1.59
C LEU A 69 14.73 -9.16 0.76
N SER A 70 14.50 -9.43 -0.52
CA SER A 70 15.48 -10.11 -1.36
C SER A 70 16.25 -9.11 -2.24
N LYS A 71 17.54 -9.40 -2.43
CA LYS A 71 18.40 -8.67 -3.37
C LYS A 71 19.14 -9.65 -4.26
N MET A 72 18.91 -9.56 -5.58
CA MET A 72 19.58 -10.41 -6.55
C MET A 72 21.08 -10.15 -6.58
N LYS A 73 21.89 -11.22 -6.72
CA LYS A 73 23.31 -11.11 -7.03
C LYS A 73 23.50 -10.87 -8.52
N GLU A 74 24.52 -10.10 -8.88
CA GLU A 74 24.89 -9.84 -10.28
C GLU A 74 25.18 -11.13 -11.05
N GLU A 75 25.84 -12.12 -10.42
CA GLU A 75 26.14 -13.43 -10.99
C GLU A 75 24.91 -14.27 -11.35
N ASN A 76 23.76 -13.96 -10.73
CA ASN A 76 22.48 -14.65 -10.97
C ASN A 76 21.62 -13.93 -12.02
N LEU A 77 22.13 -12.91 -12.66
CA LEU A 77 21.45 -12.13 -13.68
C LEU A 77 22.02 -12.43 -15.08
N PRO A 78 21.21 -12.47 -16.12
CA PRO A 78 19.73 -12.38 -16.09
C PRO A 78 19.08 -13.60 -15.45
N ALA A 79 18.07 -13.39 -14.61
CA ALA A 79 17.30 -14.49 -14.05
C ALA A 79 16.44 -15.12 -15.13
N LYS A 80 16.52 -16.47 -15.23
CA LYS A 80 15.77 -17.25 -16.23
C LYS A 80 14.29 -17.30 -15.90
N ASP A 81 13.48 -17.53 -16.93
CA ASP A 81 12.04 -17.67 -16.80
C ASP A 81 11.64 -18.78 -15.79
N GLY A 82 10.58 -18.55 -15.04
CA GLY A 82 10.04 -19.48 -14.06
C GLY A 82 10.92 -19.75 -12.83
N THR A 83 11.95 -18.94 -12.61
CA THR A 83 12.85 -19.12 -11.46
C THR A 83 12.38 -18.37 -10.21
N ASN A 84 12.76 -18.89 -9.05
CA ASN A 84 12.36 -18.32 -7.77
C ASN A 84 13.60 -18.01 -6.94
N TRP A 85 13.62 -16.83 -6.32
CA TRP A 85 14.77 -16.30 -5.62
C TRP A 85 14.37 -15.74 -4.25
N PHE A 86 15.16 -16.02 -3.23
CA PHE A 86 14.87 -15.54 -1.87
C PHE A 86 16.14 -15.22 -1.10
N GLY A 87 16.11 -14.11 -0.36
CA GLY A 87 17.17 -13.69 0.57
C GLY A 87 18.04 -12.56 0.05
N SER A 88 18.94 -12.08 0.89
CA SER A 88 19.90 -11.00 0.58
C SER A 88 21.30 -11.39 1.08
N PRO A 89 22.15 -11.92 0.19
CA PRO A 89 21.98 -12.13 -1.25
C PRO A 89 21.00 -13.27 -1.60
N ALA A 90 20.27 -13.11 -2.70
CA ALA A 90 19.26 -14.07 -3.11
C ALA A 90 19.87 -15.42 -3.55
N VAL A 91 19.24 -16.50 -3.10
CA VAL A 91 19.53 -17.87 -3.49
C VAL A 91 18.34 -18.45 -4.26
N PHE A 92 18.64 -19.38 -5.16
CA PHE A 92 17.61 -20.06 -5.96
C PHE A 92 16.77 -21.00 -5.09
N LEU A 93 15.43 -20.92 -5.26
CA LEU A 93 14.47 -21.84 -4.66
C LEU A 93 13.91 -22.78 -5.72
N PRO A 94 14.10 -24.12 -5.58
CA PRO A 94 13.73 -25.08 -6.62
C PRO A 94 12.22 -25.36 -6.73
N ARG A 95 11.43 -24.97 -5.74
CA ARG A 95 9.99 -25.21 -5.68
C ARG A 95 9.23 -23.94 -5.38
N ARG A 96 8.08 -23.80 -6.03
CA ARG A 96 7.09 -22.75 -5.81
C ARG A 96 5.73 -23.40 -5.65
N ASP A 97 5.02 -23.09 -4.57
CA ASP A 97 3.60 -23.42 -4.48
C ASP A 97 2.80 -22.51 -5.40
N VAL A 98 2.16 -23.10 -6.38
CA VAL A 98 1.28 -22.41 -7.32
C VAL A 98 -0.15 -22.77 -6.96
N ASN A 99 -0.92 -21.79 -6.53
CA ASN A 99 -2.33 -21.97 -6.27
C ASN A 99 -3.13 -21.67 -7.54
N HIS A 100 -3.77 -22.68 -8.10
CA HIS A 100 -4.57 -22.62 -9.33
C HIS A 100 -6.09 -22.55 -9.06
N ASP A 101 -6.52 -22.30 -7.81
CA ASP A 101 -7.92 -22.41 -7.38
C ASP A 101 -8.84 -21.34 -7.99
N PHE A 102 -8.28 -20.32 -8.65
CA PHE A 102 -9.05 -19.18 -9.15
C PHE A 102 -8.95 -19.02 -10.67
N SER A 103 -10.07 -18.66 -11.29
CA SER A 103 -10.11 -18.37 -12.72
C SER A 103 -9.27 -17.12 -13.05
N SER A 104 -8.70 -17.09 -14.27
CA SER A 104 -7.93 -15.95 -14.78
C SER A 104 -8.74 -14.64 -14.79
N GLU A 105 -10.06 -14.71 -14.93
CA GLU A 105 -10.95 -13.55 -14.86
C GLU A 105 -10.96 -12.87 -13.47
N ARG A 106 -10.69 -13.63 -12.41
CA ARG A 106 -10.62 -13.10 -11.04
C ARG A 106 -9.20 -12.84 -10.54
N THR A 107 -8.20 -13.09 -11.37
CA THR A 107 -6.79 -12.88 -11.04
C THR A 107 -6.13 -11.86 -11.96
N TYR A 108 -5.87 -12.23 -13.22
CA TYR A 108 -5.08 -11.41 -14.15
C TYR A 108 -5.90 -10.71 -15.24
N LYS A 109 -7.04 -11.28 -15.68
CA LYS A 109 -7.85 -10.79 -16.81
C LYS A 109 -9.29 -10.49 -16.42
N PRO A 110 -9.52 -9.45 -15.60
CA PRO A 110 -10.86 -9.14 -15.13
C PRO A 110 -11.79 -8.71 -16.26
N SER A 111 -13.05 -9.07 -16.14
CA SER A 111 -14.09 -8.60 -17.05
C SER A 111 -14.35 -7.10 -16.91
N LYS A 112 -14.86 -6.46 -17.96
CA LYS A 112 -15.21 -5.02 -17.94
C LYS A 112 -16.16 -4.66 -16.79
N LYS A 113 -17.04 -5.57 -16.38
CA LYS A 113 -17.93 -5.38 -15.23
C LYS A 113 -17.16 -5.30 -13.92
N LEU A 114 -16.18 -6.17 -13.72
CA LEU A 114 -15.32 -6.15 -12.53
C LEU A 114 -14.50 -4.86 -12.46
N PHE A 115 -13.98 -4.39 -13.60
CA PHE A 115 -13.32 -3.09 -13.68
C PHE A 115 -14.24 -1.94 -13.24
N CYS A 116 -15.47 -1.91 -13.73
CA CYS A 116 -16.43 -0.86 -13.37
C CYS A 116 -16.73 -0.86 -11.86
N TYR A 117 -16.95 -2.05 -11.27
CA TYR A 117 -17.11 -2.17 -9.81
C TYR A 117 -15.86 -1.73 -9.06
N ARG A 118 -14.67 -2.07 -9.54
CA ARG A 118 -13.42 -1.63 -8.93
C ARG A 118 -13.29 -0.13 -8.94
N TYR A 119 -13.53 0.54 -10.08
CA TYR A 119 -13.51 2.01 -10.18
C TYR A 119 -14.48 2.68 -9.20
N PHE A 120 -15.67 2.13 -9.05
CA PHE A 120 -16.65 2.65 -8.11
C PHE A 120 -16.12 2.58 -6.66
N ILE A 121 -15.53 1.47 -6.27
CA ILE A 121 -14.96 1.31 -4.92
C ILE A 121 -13.73 2.20 -4.73
N GLU A 122 -12.85 2.31 -5.74
CA GLU A 122 -11.70 3.21 -5.70
C GLU A 122 -12.10 4.68 -5.56
N PHE A 123 -13.18 5.09 -6.21
CA PHE A 123 -13.73 6.43 -6.04
C PHE A 123 -14.07 6.71 -4.57
N PHE A 124 -14.76 5.80 -3.90
CA PHE A 124 -15.05 5.94 -2.47
C PHE A 124 -13.79 5.84 -1.62
N ARG A 125 -12.85 4.97 -1.97
CA ARG A 125 -11.58 4.82 -1.25
C ARG A 125 -10.76 6.11 -1.23
N VAL A 126 -10.81 6.90 -2.31
CA VAL A 126 -10.12 8.20 -2.38
C VAL A 126 -10.89 9.30 -1.66
N ILE A 127 -12.21 9.36 -1.85
CA ILE A 127 -13.02 10.48 -1.34
C ILE A 127 -13.35 10.35 0.14
N LEU A 128 -13.70 9.15 0.62
CA LEU A 128 -14.18 8.97 2.00
C LEU A 128 -13.18 9.43 3.07
N PRO A 129 -11.88 9.10 3.04
CA PRO A 129 -10.95 9.55 4.05
C PRO A 129 -10.84 11.08 4.09
N SER A 130 -10.74 11.72 2.93
CA SER A 130 -10.64 13.18 2.84
C SER A 130 -11.91 13.88 3.32
N THR A 131 -13.07 13.37 2.90
CA THR A 131 -14.38 13.91 3.35
C THR A 131 -14.55 13.77 4.86
N PHE A 132 -14.17 12.61 5.40
CA PHE A 132 -14.25 12.36 6.84
C PHE A 132 -13.31 13.28 7.63
N PHE A 133 -12.10 13.50 7.12
CA PHE A 133 -11.15 14.46 7.69
C PHE A 133 -11.72 15.88 7.70
N ILE A 134 -12.26 16.37 6.58
CA ILE A 134 -12.86 17.70 6.47
C ILE A 134 -14.05 17.84 7.42
N PHE A 135 -14.90 16.82 7.51
CA PHE A 135 -16.05 16.81 8.40
C PHE A 135 -15.63 16.91 9.89
N MET A 136 -14.63 16.13 10.30
CA MET A 136 -14.09 16.18 11.66
C MET A 136 -13.41 17.53 11.98
N ALA A 137 -12.64 18.07 11.03
CA ALA A 137 -12.04 19.39 11.17
C ALA A 137 -13.11 20.49 11.30
N GLY A 138 -14.20 20.38 10.52
CA GLY A 138 -15.35 21.26 10.62
C GLY A 138 -15.98 21.26 12.01
N ILE A 139 -16.25 20.09 12.57
CA ILE A 139 -16.79 19.95 13.93
C ILE A 139 -15.87 20.65 14.96
N ILE A 140 -14.57 20.42 14.87
CA ILE A 140 -13.61 21.05 15.79
C ILE A 140 -13.67 22.56 15.64
N THR A 141 -13.70 23.09 14.40
CA THR A 141 -13.76 24.52 14.11
C THR A 141 -15.05 25.13 14.65
N ASP A 142 -16.20 24.51 14.41
CA ASP A 142 -17.50 25.00 14.87
C ASP A 142 -17.56 25.07 16.40
N ILE A 143 -17.14 24.00 17.08
CA ILE A 143 -17.13 23.97 18.55
C ILE A 143 -16.15 25.02 19.10
N THR A 144 -14.96 25.15 18.51
CA THR A 144 -13.96 26.15 18.94
C THR A 144 -14.48 27.56 18.73
N SER A 145 -15.12 27.84 17.59
CA SER A 145 -15.72 29.17 17.32
C SER A 145 -16.82 29.51 18.31
N TYR A 146 -17.68 28.53 18.65
CA TYR A 146 -18.70 28.71 19.67
C TYR A 146 -18.09 29.04 21.06
N MET A 147 -17.05 28.29 21.43
CA MET A 147 -16.35 28.55 22.72
C MET A 147 -15.65 29.89 22.78
N GLN A 148 -15.12 30.43 21.66
CA GLN A 148 -14.50 31.77 21.61
C GLN A 148 -15.48 32.90 21.92
N ILE A 149 -16.75 32.73 21.67
CA ILE A 149 -17.78 33.74 21.94
C ILE A 149 -18.06 33.85 23.44
N GLU A 150 -17.92 32.74 24.17
CA GLU A 150 -18.33 32.67 25.57
C GLU A 150 -17.17 32.63 26.59
N ARG A 151 -15.91 32.39 26.14
CA ARG A 151 -14.76 32.15 27.02
C ARG A 151 -13.53 32.91 26.61
N ASP A 152 -12.66 33.18 27.59
CA ASP A 152 -11.37 33.83 27.39
C ASP A 152 -10.40 32.91 26.61
N PHE A 153 -9.50 33.53 25.84
CA PHE A 153 -8.50 32.84 25.04
C PHE A 153 -7.62 31.86 25.84
N SER A 154 -7.33 32.19 27.09
CA SER A 154 -6.56 31.35 28.01
C SER A 154 -7.25 30.01 28.33
N GLU A 155 -8.58 30.00 28.42
CA GLU A 155 -9.35 28.77 28.63
C GLU A 155 -9.38 27.89 27.37
N LEU A 156 -9.42 28.49 26.19
CA LEU A 156 -9.37 27.77 24.92
C LEU A 156 -8.12 26.91 24.77
N ILE A 157 -6.96 27.41 25.21
CA ILE A 157 -5.70 26.64 25.16
C ILE A 157 -5.81 25.32 25.95
N LEU A 158 -6.54 25.32 27.06
CA LEU A 158 -6.74 24.10 27.87
C LEU A 158 -7.80 23.18 27.27
N TRP A 159 -8.87 23.74 26.69
CA TRP A 159 -9.98 22.93 26.14
C TRP A 159 -9.69 22.35 24.78
N PHE A 160 -8.86 23.00 23.96
CA PHE A 160 -8.57 22.52 22.58
C PHE A 160 -7.96 21.12 22.54
N PRO A 161 -6.95 20.75 23.36
CA PRO A 161 -6.44 19.38 23.40
C PRO A 161 -7.49 18.36 23.82
N LEU A 162 -8.34 18.70 24.80
CA LEU A 162 -9.40 17.80 25.26
C LEU A 162 -10.46 17.58 24.19
N LEU A 163 -10.86 18.64 23.47
CA LEU A 163 -11.77 18.56 22.34
C LEU A 163 -11.18 17.68 21.23
N TYR A 164 -9.92 17.89 20.89
CA TYR A 164 -9.22 17.11 19.89
C TYR A 164 -9.17 15.62 20.25
N ILE A 165 -8.83 15.28 21.49
CA ILE A 165 -8.83 13.90 21.99
C ILE A 165 -10.25 13.30 21.92
N GLY A 166 -11.27 14.03 22.34
CA GLY A 166 -12.65 13.60 22.30
C GLY A 166 -13.13 13.25 20.87
N VAL A 167 -12.87 14.15 19.91
CA VAL A 167 -13.19 13.96 18.50
C VAL A 167 -12.41 12.78 17.93
N SER A 168 -11.14 12.63 18.29
CA SER A 168 -10.30 11.51 17.86
C SER A 168 -10.85 10.17 18.35
N ILE A 169 -11.28 10.07 19.61
CA ILE A 169 -11.88 8.87 20.18
C ILE A 169 -13.17 8.49 19.40
N ILE A 170 -14.03 9.48 19.13
CA ILE A 170 -15.24 9.28 18.33
C ILE A 170 -14.88 8.76 16.94
N GLY A 171 -13.88 9.34 16.29
CA GLY A 171 -13.37 8.91 14.99
C GLY A 171 -12.88 7.46 14.98
N ILE A 172 -12.19 7.03 16.03
CA ILE A 172 -11.75 5.64 16.23
C ILE A 172 -12.97 4.70 16.29
N PHE A 173 -13.98 5.04 17.09
CA PHE A 173 -15.19 4.23 17.19
C PHE A 173 -15.95 4.14 15.87
N ILE A 174 -16.08 5.25 15.14
CA ILE A 174 -16.72 5.26 13.82
C ILE A 174 -15.95 4.36 12.85
N THR A 175 -14.63 4.45 12.80
CA THR A 175 -13.80 3.62 11.91
C THR A 175 -13.92 2.13 12.28
N ALA A 176 -13.92 1.81 13.57
CA ALA A 176 -14.13 0.44 14.04
C ALA A 176 -15.52 -0.09 13.66
N LEU A 177 -16.56 0.72 13.82
CA LEU A 177 -17.93 0.37 13.42
C LEU A 177 -18.02 0.13 11.92
N LEU A 178 -17.46 1.01 11.10
CA LEU A 178 -17.41 0.87 9.65
C LEU A 178 -16.68 -0.42 9.24
N LYS A 179 -15.56 -0.75 9.88
CA LYS A 179 -14.86 -2.03 9.67
C LYS A 179 -15.79 -3.22 9.92
N TRP A 180 -16.53 -3.23 11.02
CA TRP A 180 -17.44 -4.32 11.35
C TRP A 180 -18.62 -4.43 10.40
N VAL A 181 -19.16 -3.30 9.93
CA VAL A 181 -20.28 -3.26 8.98
C VAL A 181 -19.82 -3.67 7.56
N ILE A 182 -18.66 -3.19 7.10
CA ILE A 182 -18.22 -3.36 5.71
C ILE A 182 -17.52 -4.72 5.50
N VAL A 183 -16.65 -5.15 6.42
CA VAL A 183 -15.82 -6.35 6.27
C VAL A 183 -16.26 -7.47 7.22
N GLY A 184 -16.68 -7.13 8.42
CA GLY A 184 -17.02 -8.09 9.46
C GLY A 184 -15.77 -8.71 10.12
N LYS A 185 -15.88 -10.00 10.47
CA LYS A 185 -14.79 -10.77 11.11
C LYS A 185 -13.82 -11.29 10.02
N TYR A 186 -12.52 -11.05 10.22
CA TYR A 186 -11.49 -11.70 9.40
C TYR A 186 -11.36 -13.17 9.82
N VAL A 187 -11.38 -14.04 8.82
CA VAL A 187 -11.12 -15.48 8.96
C VAL A 187 -10.05 -15.90 7.98
N PRO A 188 -9.18 -16.87 8.31
CA PRO A 188 -8.19 -17.39 7.38
C PRO A 188 -8.87 -17.92 6.12
N GLN A 189 -8.54 -17.37 4.96
CA GLN A 189 -9.13 -17.75 3.68
C GLN A 189 -8.28 -17.26 2.51
N ASN A 190 -8.30 -18.00 1.40
CA ASN A 190 -7.75 -17.56 0.14
C ASN A 190 -8.83 -16.88 -0.67
N LYS A 191 -8.57 -15.67 -1.18
CA LYS A 191 -9.52 -14.93 -2.04
C LYS A 191 -8.78 -14.41 -3.27
N PRO A 192 -9.43 -14.43 -4.43
CA PRO A 192 -8.84 -13.84 -5.62
C PRO A 192 -8.78 -12.32 -5.49
N LEU A 193 -7.79 -11.71 -6.15
CA LEU A 193 -7.54 -10.28 -6.11
C LEU A 193 -8.78 -9.46 -6.55
N TRP A 194 -9.47 -9.92 -7.59
CA TRP A 194 -10.70 -9.31 -8.11
C TRP A 194 -11.93 -9.84 -7.39
N SER A 195 -12.02 -9.57 -6.08
CA SER A 195 -13.16 -9.95 -5.24
C SER A 195 -13.63 -8.80 -4.35
N GLY A 196 -14.95 -8.79 -4.10
CA GLY A 196 -15.53 -7.76 -3.23
C GLY A 196 -15.02 -7.79 -1.80
N PHE A 197 -14.48 -8.91 -1.32
CA PHE A 197 -13.83 -8.97 -0.01
C PHE A 197 -12.53 -8.16 0.01
N VAL A 198 -11.65 -8.36 -0.98
CA VAL A 198 -10.39 -7.61 -1.08
C VAL A 198 -10.66 -6.12 -1.17
N TRP A 199 -11.58 -5.69 -2.04
CA TRP A 199 -11.90 -4.27 -2.22
C TRP A 199 -12.49 -3.61 -0.98
N ARG A 200 -13.37 -4.32 -0.25
CA ARG A 200 -13.91 -3.82 1.03
C ARG A 200 -12.83 -3.73 2.11
N SER A 201 -11.92 -4.72 2.14
CA SER A 201 -10.78 -4.70 3.05
C SER A 201 -9.86 -3.52 2.76
N GLU A 202 -9.51 -3.27 1.49
CA GLU A 202 -8.70 -2.12 1.07
C GLU A 202 -9.36 -0.77 1.39
N LEU A 203 -10.70 -0.67 1.21
CA LEU A 203 -11.45 0.53 1.59
C LEU A 203 -11.29 0.84 3.09
N VAL A 204 -11.47 -0.18 3.93
CA VAL A 204 -11.33 -0.02 5.39
C VAL A 204 -9.88 0.27 5.79
N THR A 205 -8.90 -0.39 5.16
CA THR A 205 -7.49 -0.10 5.38
C THR A 205 -7.15 1.33 4.99
N GLY A 206 -7.67 1.82 3.86
CA GLY A 206 -7.49 3.22 3.45
C GLY A 206 -8.10 4.23 4.44
N LEU A 207 -9.25 3.93 5.04
CA LEU A 207 -9.81 4.75 6.12
C LEU A 207 -8.93 4.72 7.37
N TYR A 208 -8.42 3.56 7.74
CA TYR A 208 -7.53 3.41 8.88
C TYR A 208 -6.22 4.20 8.69
N GLU A 209 -5.53 3.99 7.58
CA GLU A 209 -4.22 4.60 7.32
C GLU A 209 -4.30 6.12 7.11
N ASN A 210 -5.27 6.59 6.33
CA ASN A 210 -5.34 8.01 5.96
C ASN A 210 -6.09 8.87 6.97
N PHE A 211 -6.88 8.28 7.84
CA PHE A 211 -7.60 9.03 8.86
C PHE A 211 -7.08 8.74 10.26
N LEU A 212 -7.18 7.48 10.72
CA LEU A 212 -6.91 7.13 12.11
C LEU A 212 -5.43 7.27 12.45
N VAL A 213 -4.53 6.82 11.58
CA VAL A 213 -3.08 6.94 11.81
C VAL A 213 -2.65 8.39 11.73
N LEU A 214 -2.99 9.12 10.67
CA LEU A 214 -2.55 10.49 10.47
C LEU A 214 -3.19 11.48 11.47
N PHE A 215 -4.48 11.34 11.74
CA PHE A 215 -5.21 12.30 12.55
C PHE A 215 -5.14 12.00 14.04
N CYS A 216 -5.23 10.74 14.44
CA CYS A 216 -5.35 10.35 15.84
C CYS A 216 -4.04 9.88 16.46
N LEU A 217 -3.29 9.01 15.77
CA LEU A 217 -2.13 8.34 16.36
C LEU A 217 -0.84 9.14 16.24
N ASN A 218 -0.56 9.80 15.12
CA ASN A 218 0.68 10.57 14.96
C ASN A 218 0.84 11.67 16.00
N ILE A 219 -0.27 12.31 16.39
CA ILE A 219 -0.25 13.34 17.42
C ILE A 219 -0.08 12.75 18.83
N LEU A 220 -0.67 11.57 19.08
CA LEU A 220 -0.56 10.89 20.37
C LEU A 220 0.79 10.19 20.57
N THR A 221 1.42 9.74 19.50
CA THR A 221 2.69 9.00 19.55
C THR A 221 3.92 9.84 19.25
N GLY A 222 3.73 11.06 18.71
CA GLY A 222 4.82 11.96 18.37
C GLY A 222 5.72 11.48 17.22
N THR A 223 5.20 10.58 16.35
CA THR A 223 5.93 10.05 15.19
C THR A 223 5.45 10.66 13.87
#